data_73d4e21858ef6f0514526e8bc2580298
#
_entry.id   73d4e21858ef6f0514526e8bc2580298
#
_cell.length_a   1.000
_cell.length_b   1.000
_cell.length_c   1.000
_cell.angle_alpha   90.00
_cell.angle_beta   90.00
_cell.angle_gamma   90.00
#
_symmetry.space_group_name_H-M   'P 1'
#
loop_
_entity.id
_entity.type
_entity.pdbx_description
1 polymer ?
#
loop_
_entity_poly.entity_id
_entity_poly.type
_entity_poly.pdbx_seq_one_letter_code
_entity_poly.pdbx_strand_id
1 'polypeptide(L)'
;MEKLFYRPEKAVLGDMIPFYDHGEFKPFYLRNYRCNRDATHHDGWVMLTTKDHVHFTEHDTHIVGGTGSVLLVDGMYHMFYCTFQQSPDRNYIEHATSPDLDQWTTIAEDRFCSDDNIYAPVHWRDPFVFWVEEEKCWWMILAAQKKGLTTRRGCVGLCKSTDLHHW
;
A
#
# COMPACT_ATOMS: atom_id res chain seq x y z
N MET A 1 -11.10 24.54 21.04
CA MET A 1 -10.04 23.58 21.37
C MET A 1 -9.52 23.06 20.05
N GLU A 2 -8.29 23.37 19.68
CA GLU A 2 -7.67 22.83 18.47
C GLU A 2 -7.59 21.32 18.58
N LYS A 3 -7.92 20.63 17.48
CA LYS A 3 -7.79 19.18 17.43
C LYS A 3 -6.30 18.83 17.26
N LEU A 4 -5.72 18.19 18.26
CA LEU A 4 -4.32 17.75 18.26
C LEU A 4 -4.06 16.51 17.38
N PHE A 5 -5.05 16.06 16.61
CA PHE A 5 -4.94 14.89 15.74
C PHE A 5 -5.84 15.04 14.52
N TYR A 6 -5.38 14.47 13.43
CA TYR A 6 -6.14 14.39 12.20
C TYR A 6 -7.27 13.33 12.29
N ARG A 7 -8.42 13.66 11.74
CA ARG A 7 -9.55 12.75 11.59
C ARG A 7 -10.31 13.07 10.30
N PRO A 8 -10.45 12.10 9.38
CA PRO A 8 -11.22 12.31 8.16
C PRO A 8 -12.70 12.58 8.47
N GLU A 9 -13.35 13.38 7.63
CA GLU A 9 -14.78 13.63 7.76
C GLU A 9 -15.58 12.41 7.28
N LYS A 10 -16.56 11.97 8.10
CA LYS A 10 -17.47 10.84 7.82
C LYS A 10 -16.79 9.49 7.53
N ALA A 11 -15.47 9.40 7.66
CA ALA A 11 -14.71 8.20 7.39
C ALA A 11 -13.93 7.74 8.61
N VAL A 12 -13.39 6.53 8.53
CA VAL A 12 -12.43 5.97 9.49
C VAL A 12 -11.05 5.97 8.84
N LEU A 13 -10.06 6.39 9.61
CA LEU A 13 -8.66 6.26 9.27
C LEU A 13 -8.23 4.83 9.54
N GLY A 14 -7.80 4.13 8.51
CA GLY A 14 -7.17 2.82 8.58
C GLY A 14 -5.66 2.93 8.74
N ASP A 15 -4.94 1.95 8.19
CA ASP A 15 -3.49 1.86 8.32
C ASP A 15 -2.79 3.12 7.80
N MET A 16 -1.82 3.60 8.58
CA MET A 16 -0.95 4.72 8.21
C MET A 16 0.31 4.18 7.53
N ILE A 17 0.60 4.74 6.37
CA ILE A 17 1.77 4.40 5.56
C ILE A 17 2.69 5.63 5.55
N PRO A 18 3.80 5.62 6.31
CA PRO A 18 4.70 6.76 6.36
C PRO A 18 5.46 6.90 5.04
N PHE A 19 5.53 8.12 4.55
CA PHE A 19 6.36 8.48 3.40
C PHE A 19 7.02 9.83 3.66
N TYR A 20 8.33 9.91 3.38
CA TYR A 20 9.11 11.13 3.51
C TYR A 20 9.76 11.45 2.17
N ASP A 21 9.53 12.66 1.70
CA ASP A 21 9.91 13.09 0.36
C ASP A 21 10.31 14.56 0.35
N HIS A 22 11.48 14.87 -0.23
CA HIS A 22 12.00 16.24 -0.42
C HIS A 22 11.93 17.13 0.84
N GLY A 23 12.20 16.55 2.01
CA GLY A 23 12.17 17.32 3.26
C GLY A 23 10.79 17.42 3.92
N GLU A 24 9.77 16.83 3.33
CA GLU A 24 8.39 16.85 3.83
C GLU A 24 7.89 15.45 4.22
N PHE A 25 7.10 15.40 5.27
CA PHE A 25 6.40 14.18 5.65
C PHE A 25 5.03 14.16 4.99
N LYS A 26 4.82 13.18 4.13
CA LYS A 26 3.61 12.96 3.33
C LYS A 26 2.99 11.60 3.67
N PRO A 27 2.41 11.42 4.86
CA PRO A 27 1.83 10.13 5.23
C PRO A 27 0.63 9.80 4.35
N PHE A 28 0.53 8.54 3.96
CA PHE A 28 -0.69 8.00 3.37
C PHE A 28 -1.51 7.29 4.44
N TYR A 29 -2.81 7.17 4.21
CA TYR A 29 -3.69 6.34 5.03
C TYR A 29 -4.78 5.68 4.19
N LEU A 30 -5.33 4.61 4.71
CA LEU A 30 -6.49 3.96 4.12
C LEU A 30 -7.77 4.59 4.65
N ARG A 31 -8.48 5.30 3.79
CA ARG A 31 -9.78 5.89 4.08
C ARG A 31 -10.88 4.84 3.90
N ASN A 32 -11.75 4.71 4.90
CA ASN A 32 -12.87 3.78 4.85
C ASN A 32 -14.16 4.44 5.37
N TYR A 33 -15.12 4.59 4.51
CA TYR A 33 -16.41 5.21 4.84
C TYR A 33 -17.40 4.27 5.55
N ARG A 34 -17.16 2.96 5.53
CA ARG A 34 -18.04 1.95 6.15
C ARG A 34 -19.51 2.15 5.78
N CYS A 35 -20.37 2.45 6.78
CA CYS A 35 -21.79 2.68 6.57
C CYS A 35 -22.15 4.09 6.04
N ASN A 36 -21.17 4.99 5.93
CA ASN A 36 -21.38 6.34 5.40
C ASN A 36 -21.03 6.44 3.90
N ARG A 37 -20.78 5.32 3.25
CA ARG A 37 -20.47 5.30 1.81
C ARG A 37 -21.68 5.73 1.00
N ASP A 38 -21.46 6.63 0.04
CA ASP A 38 -22.40 7.04 -0.99
C ASP A 38 -21.72 7.09 -2.35
N ALA A 39 -22.41 7.54 -3.39
CA ALA A 39 -21.87 7.58 -4.75
C ALA A 39 -20.68 8.56 -4.93
N THR A 40 -20.44 9.43 -3.97
CA THR A 40 -19.37 10.45 -4.02
C THR A 40 -18.17 10.11 -3.12
N HIS A 41 -18.31 9.09 -2.27
CA HIS A 41 -17.31 8.71 -1.27
C HIS A 41 -16.66 7.38 -1.63
N HIS A 42 -15.38 7.42 -1.93
CA HIS A 42 -14.59 6.24 -2.28
C HIS A 42 -13.63 5.88 -1.14
N ASP A 43 -13.62 4.58 -0.79
CA ASP A 43 -12.58 4.04 0.06
C ASP A 43 -11.26 3.99 -0.72
N GLY A 44 -10.13 4.07 -0.04
CA GLY A 44 -8.84 3.89 -0.68
C GLY A 44 -7.72 4.69 -0.04
N TRP A 45 -6.65 4.81 -0.76
CA TRP A 45 -5.45 5.53 -0.35
C TRP A 45 -5.63 7.03 -0.46
N VAL A 46 -5.30 7.74 0.60
CA VAL A 46 -5.28 9.20 0.66
C VAL A 46 -3.92 9.66 1.18
N MET A 47 -3.30 10.59 0.50
CA MET A 47 -2.11 11.26 0.99
C MET A 47 -2.50 12.48 1.83
N LEU A 48 -1.76 12.71 2.89
CA LEU A 48 -1.86 13.91 3.71
C LEU A 48 -0.65 14.80 3.49
N THR A 49 -0.86 16.08 3.41
CA THR A 49 0.22 17.08 3.50
C THR A 49 0.00 17.99 4.70
N THR A 50 1.09 18.38 5.34
CA THR A 50 1.07 19.27 6.50
C THR A 50 2.36 20.07 6.61
N LYS A 51 2.26 21.30 7.13
CA LYS A 51 3.41 22.15 7.42
C LYS A 51 3.72 22.24 8.93
N ASP A 52 2.78 21.81 9.76
CA ASP A 52 2.84 22.01 11.21
C ASP A 52 2.43 20.75 12.02
N HIS A 53 2.10 19.65 11.33
CA HIS A 53 1.60 18.40 11.92
C HIS A 53 0.30 18.52 12.72
N VAL A 54 -0.41 19.62 12.55
CA VAL A 54 -1.71 19.90 13.18
C VAL A 54 -2.79 20.09 12.11
N HIS A 55 -2.47 20.87 11.08
CA HIS A 55 -3.37 21.12 9.95
C HIS A 55 -2.95 20.25 8.77
N PHE A 56 -3.90 19.46 8.28
CA PHE A 56 -3.68 18.50 7.19
C PHE A 56 -4.58 18.83 6.00
N THR A 57 -4.03 18.64 4.80
CA THR A 57 -4.78 18.65 3.55
C THR A 57 -4.80 17.24 2.98
N GLU A 58 -6.00 16.78 2.58
CA GLU A 58 -6.18 15.48 1.90
C GLU A 58 -5.96 15.59 0.40
N HIS A 59 -5.27 14.59 -0.16
CA HIS A 59 -5.12 14.38 -1.59
C HIS A 59 -5.56 12.95 -1.91
N ASP A 60 -6.64 12.81 -2.68
CA ASP A 60 -7.16 11.51 -3.06
C ASP A 60 -6.32 10.90 -4.18
N THR A 61 -5.81 9.70 -3.97
CA THR A 61 -5.02 9.01 -5.00
C THR A 61 -5.88 8.25 -6.00
N HIS A 62 -7.18 8.06 -5.71
CA HIS A 62 -8.09 7.19 -6.44
C HIS A 62 -7.67 5.70 -6.48
N ILE A 63 -6.65 5.32 -5.72
CA ILE A 63 -6.22 3.93 -5.58
C ILE A 63 -7.06 3.25 -4.50
N VAL A 64 -7.70 2.14 -4.87
CA VAL A 64 -8.50 1.32 -3.96
C VAL A 64 -7.78 0.01 -3.68
N GLY A 65 -7.43 -0.22 -2.43
CA GLY A 65 -6.70 -1.42 -2.02
C GLY A 65 -6.44 -1.45 -0.52
N GLY A 66 -5.74 -2.47 -0.08
CA GLY A 66 -5.23 -2.59 1.28
C GLY A 66 -3.86 -1.96 1.46
N THR A 67 -3.25 -2.22 2.59
CA THR A 67 -1.94 -1.66 3.01
C THR A 67 -0.81 -2.00 2.04
N GLY A 68 0.20 -1.15 2.04
CA GLY A 68 1.39 -1.30 1.20
C GLY A 68 2.47 -0.27 1.52
N SER A 69 3.25 0.11 0.53
CA SER A 69 4.34 1.09 0.66
C SER A 69 4.47 1.98 -0.57
N VAL A 70 5.06 3.16 -0.35
CA VAL A 70 5.40 4.12 -1.40
C VAL A 70 6.90 4.37 -1.39
N LEU A 71 7.52 4.48 -2.55
CA LEU A 71 8.94 4.81 -2.73
C LEU A 71 9.15 5.71 -3.95
N LEU A 72 10.24 6.44 -3.95
CA LEU A 72 10.68 7.27 -5.08
C LEU A 72 11.93 6.65 -5.71
N VAL A 73 11.88 6.35 -7.00
CA VAL A 73 12.99 5.77 -7.76
C VAL A 73 13.11 6.49 -9.09
N ASP A 74 14.29 7.03 -9.38
CA ASP A 74 14.60 7.71 -10.65
C ASP A 74 13.59 8.79 -11.06
N GLY A 75 13.03 9.49 -10.06
CA GLY A 75 12.05 10.55 -10.28
C GLY A 75 10.61 10.10 -10.51
N MET A 76 10.33 8.79 -10.37
CA MET A 76 9.00 8.22 -10.43
C MET A 76 8.61 7.66 -9.06
N TYR A 77 7.41 7.97 -8.59
CA TYR A 77 6.84 7.37 -7.39
C TYR A 77 6.21 6.04 -7.74
N HIS A 78 6.48 5.05 -6.90
CA HIS A 78 5.95 3.70 -7.00
C HIS A 78 5.13 3.39 -5.75
N MET A 79 3.95 2.84 -5.92
CA MET A 79 3.08 2.37 -4.85
C MET A 79 2.83 0.88 -5.05
N PHE A 80 3.19 0.07 -4.04
CA PHE A 80 2.83 -1.35 -4.00
C PHE A 80 1.78 -1.55 -2.92
N TYR A 81 0.68 -2.21 -3.25
CA TYR A 81 -0.45 -2.40 -2.36
C TYR A 81 -1.14 -3.73 -2.61
N CYS A 82 -1.89 -4.22 -1.64
CA CYS A 82 -2.64 -5.47 -1.83
C CYS A 82 -4.09 -5.22 -2.22
N THR A 83 -4.68 -6.14 -2.99
CA THR A 83 -6.10 -6.13 -3.32
C THR A 83 -6.79 -7.41 -2.89
N PHE A 84 -8.02 -7.27 -2.38
CA PHE A 84 -8.86 -8.36 -1.89
C PHE A 84 -10.10 -8.58 -2.76
N GLN A 85 -10.39 -7.64 -3.66
CA GLN A 85 -11.73 -7.48 -4.24
C GLN A 85 -11.98 -8.31 -5.51
N GLN A 86 -10.95 -8.83 -6.16
CA GLN A 86 -11.12 -9.50 -7.45
C GLN A 86 -11.26 -11.01 -7.34
N SER A 87 -10.91 -11.58 -6.19
CA SER A 87 -11.13 -12.99 -5.89
C SER A 87 -11.23 -13.16 -4.38
N PRO A 88 -12.32 -13.71 -3.84
CA PRO A 88 -12.44 -13.99 -2.41
C PRO A 88 -11.41 -15.03 -1.94
N ASP A 89 -10.80 -15.76 -2.87
CA ASP A 89 -9.92 -16.88 -2.59
C ASP A 89 -8.43 -16.54 -2.74
N ARG A 90 -8.10 -15.30 -3.17
CA ARG A 90 -6.71 -14.91 -3.45
C ARG A 90 -6.49 -13.41 -3.30
N ASN A 91 -5.38 -13.04 -2.66
CA ASN A 91 -4.88 -11.68 -2.65
C ASN A 91 -3.81 -11.49 -3.73
N TYR A 92 -3.76 -10.28 -4.26
CA TYR A 92 -2.76 -9.86 -5.23
C TYR A 92 -1.98 -8.67 -4.71
N ILE A 93 -0.74 -8.54 -5.14
CA ILE A 93 0.02 -7.31 -5.04
C ILE A 93 -0.13 -6.58 -6.37
N GLU A 94 -0.50 -5.33 -6.27
CA GLU A 94 -0.65 -4.39 -7.37
C GLU A 94 0.50 -3.38 -7.33
N HIS A 95 0.82 -2.84 -8.49
CA HIS A 95 1.80 -1.77 -8.66
C HIS A 95 1.15 -0.58 -9.35
N ALA A 96 1.31 0.61 -8.79
CA ALA A 96 0.93 1.86 -9.41
C ALA A 96 2.11 2.84 -9.41
N THR A 97 2.16 3.72 -10.41
CA THR A 97 3.18 4.76 -10.53
C THR A 97 2.55 6.13 -10.63
N SER A 98 3.30 7.16 -10.19
CA SER A 98 2.90 8.55 -10.29
C SER A 98 4.13 9.44 -10.52
N PRO A 99 4.08 10.45 -11.40
CA PRO A 99 5.16 11.43 -11.54
C PRO A 99 5.16 12.51 -10.45
N ASP A 100 4.04 12.69 -9.72
CA ASP A 100 3.77 13.86 -8.89
C ASP A 100 3.06 13.58 -7.56
N LEU A 101 2.78 12.31 -7.21
CA LEU A 101 1.98 11.83 -6.06
C LEU A 101 0.48 12.14 -6.15
N ASP A 102 0.01 12.79 -7.19
CA ASP A 102 -1.38 13.17 -7.38
C ASP A 102 -2.07 12.25 -8.40
N GLN A 103 -1.45 12.04 -9.54
CA GLN A 103 -2.00 11.18 -10.59
C GLN A 103 -1.34 9.81 -10.61
N TRP A 104 -2.08 8.80 -10.17
CA TRP A 104 -1.61 7.42 -10.09
C TRP A 104 -2.15 6.57 -11.24
N THR A 105 -1.29 5.75 -11.82
CA THR A 105 -1.63 4.78 -12.87
C THR A 105 -1.25 3.37 -12.42
N THR A 106 -2.21 2.48 -12.33
CA THR A 106 -1.95 1.06 -12.02
C THR A 106 -1.40 0.36 -13.27
N ILE A 107 -0.32 -0.40 -13.09
CA ILE A 107 0.34 -1.20 -14.13
C ILE A 107 -0.20 -2.62 -14.00
N ALA A 108 -1.15 -2.98 -14.85
CA ALA A 108 -1.86 -4.25 -14.73
C ALA A 108 -0.95 -5.48 -14.95
N GLU A 109 0.10 -5.33 -15.75
CA GLU A 109 1.06 -6.38 -16.09
C GLU A 109 1.95 -6.75 -14.89
N ASP A 110 2.14 -5.84 -13.95
CA ASP A 110 3.01 -6.04 -12.77
C ASP A 110 2.30 -6.77 -11.64
N ARG A 111 1.02 -7.03 -11.81
CA ARG A 111 0.21 -7.72 -10.81
C ARG A 111 0.68 -9.15 -10.60
N PHE A 112 0.89 -9.52 -9.33
CA PHE A 112 1.28 -10.89 -8.99
C PHE A 112 0.65 -11.39 -7.69
N CYS A 113 0.74 -12.68 -7.45
CA CYS A 113 0.23 -13.35 -6.25
C CYS A 113 1.28 -14.32 -5.68
N SER A 114 0.93 -14.93 -4.55
CA SER A 114 1.79 -15.91 -3.90
C SER A 114 2.00 -17.18 -4.75
N ASP A 115 3.14 -17.85 -4.52
CA ASP A 115 3.33 -19.23 -4.96
C ASP A 115 2.47 -20.18 -4.11
N ASP A 116 1.48 -20.80 -4.73
CA ASP A 116 0.55 -21.71 -4.07
C ASP A 116 1.18 -23.02 -3.59
N ASN A 117 2.41 -23.31 -3.99
CA ASN A 117 3.14 -24.46 -3.43
C ASN A 117 3.67 -24.17 -2.03
N ILE A 118 3.90 -22.92 -1.69
CA ILE A 118 4.53 -22.46 -0.46
C ILE A 118 3.53 -21.76 0.46
N TYR A 119 2.72 -20.84 -0.09
CA TYR A 119 1.89 -19.93 0.68
C TYR A 119 0.39 -20.16 0.49
N ALA A 120 -0.39 -19.75 1.48
CA ALA A 120 -1.84 -19.68 1.38
C ALA A 120 -2.24 -18.43 0.58
N PRO A 121 -3.10 -18.54 -0.43
CA PRO A 121 -3.34 -17.45 -1.39
C PRO A 121 -4.05 -16.23 -0.79
N VAL A 122 -4.80 -16.39 0.30
CA VAL A 122 -5.57 -15.31 0.94
C VAL A 122 -4.78 -14.48 1.97
N HIS A 123 -3.55 -14.83 2.25
CA HIS A 123 -2.69 -14.13 3.21
C HIS A 123 -1.38 -13.68 2.55
N TRP A 124 -1.52 -12.88 1.50
CA TRP A 124 -0.43 -12.31 0.72
C TRP A 124 -0.69 -10.81 0.60
N ARG A 125 -0.14 -9.99 1.56
CA ARG A 125 -0.57 -8.62 1.74
C ARG A 125 0.47 -7.75 2.46
N ASP A 126 0.19 -6.45 2.52
CA ASP A 126 0.98 -5.44 3.23
C ASP A 126 2.43 -5.37 2.71
N PRO A 127 2.66 -5.22 1.39
CA PRO A 127 3.99 -5.20 0.82
C PRO A 127 4.77 -3.97 1.28
N PHE A 128 6.01 -4.18 1.69
CA PHE A 128 6.97 -3.14 2.00
C PHE A 128 8.23 -3.33 1.14
N VAL A 129 8.52 -2.36 0.28
CA VAL A 129 9.59 -2.42 -0.73
C VAL A 129 10.75 -1.52 -0.34
N PHE A 130 11.98 -2.03 -0.45
CA PHE A 130 13.21 -1.28 -0.18
C PHE A 130 14.38 -1.85 -0.99
N TRP A 131 15.39 -1.00 -1.22
CA TRP A 131 16.61 -1.39 -1.91
C TRP A 131 17.59 -2.09 -0.96
N VAL A 132 18.23 -3.15 -1.42
CA VAL A 132 19.28 -3.86 -0.70
C VAL A 132 20.60 -3.71 -1.45
N GLU A 133 21.48 -2.86 -0.91
CA GLU A 133 22.72 -2.46 -1.55
C GLU A 133 23.69 -3.62 -1.78
N GLU A 134 23.74 -4.55 -0.85
CA GLU A 134 24.63 -5.73 -0.89
C GLU A 134 24.24 -6.69 -2.02
N GLU A 135 22.96 -6.77 -2.35
CA GLU A 135 22.44 -7.68 -3.39
C GLU A 135 22.13 -6.97 -4.70
N LYS A 136 22.22 -5.62 -4.72
CA LYS A 136 21.90 -4.81 -5.89
C LYS A 136 20.50 -5.11 -6.45
N CYS A 137 19.54 -5.28 -5.57
CA CYS A 137 18.15 -5.54 -5.95
C CYS A 137 17.15 -4.99 -4.92
N TRP A 138 15.92 -4.87 -5.35
CA TRP A 138 14.79 -4.53 -4.52
C TRP A 138 14.30 -5.76 -3.77
N TRP A 139 14.04 -5.60 -2.49
CA TRP A 139 13.32 -6.57 -1.69
C TRP A 139 11.92 -6.08 -1.42
N MET A 140 10.96 -6.99 -1.49
CA MET A 140 9.62 -6.80 -0.97
C MET A 140 9.39 -7.81 0.14
N ILE A 141 9.19 -7.31 1.35
CA ILE A 141 8.71 -8.14 2.47
C ILE A 141 7.21 -7.92 2.64
N LEU A 142 6.49 -8.97 3.01
CA LEU A 142 5.05 -8.90 3.13
C LEU A 142 4.50 -9.90 4.15
N ALA A 143 3.31 -9.64 4.66
CA ALA A 143 2.60 -10.58 5.51
C ALA A 143 2.13 -11.77 4.70
N ALA A 144 2.54 -12.96 5.08
CA ALA A 144 2.23 -14.21 4.41
C ALA A 144 1.81 -15.30 5.39
N GLN A 145 1.22 -16.36 4.86
CA GLN A 145 0.90 -17.55 5.61
C GLN A 145 1.34 -18.79 4.83
N LYS A 146 2.15 -19.66 5.46
CA LYS A 146 2.51 -20.94 4.85
C LYS A 146 1.29 -21.85 4.69
N LYS A 147 1.32 -22.73 3.69
CA LYS A 147 0.41 -23.86 3.61
C LYS A 147 0.57 -24.82 4.80
N GLY A 148 -0.49 -25.49 5.19
CA GLY A 148 -0.46 -26.50 6.24
C GLY A 148 -1.76 -26.58 7.04
N LEU A 149 -1.81 -27.54 7.96
CA LEU A 149 -2.99 -27.87 8.74
C LEU A 149 -3.13 -27.11 10.07
N THR A 150 -2.09 -26.38 10.49
CA THR A 150 -2.10 -25.65 11.78
C THR A 150 -2.54 -24.20 11.61
N THR A 151 -3.04 -23.58 12.68
CA THR A 151 -3.42 -22.17 12.69
C THR A 151 -2.22 -21.21 12.86
N ARG A 152 -1.06 -21.72 13.31
CA ARG A 152 0.16 -20.93 13.57
C ARG A 152 1.10 -20.99 12.35
N ARG A 153 0.68 -20.38 11.23
CA ARG A 153 1.41 -20.44 9.95
C ARG A 153 1.84 -19.08 9.42
N GLY A 154 1.54 -18.00 10.17
CA GLY A 154 1.97 -16.66 9.81
C GLY A 154 3.49 -16.58 9.64
N CYS A 155 3.95 -15.92 8.60
CA CYS A 155 5.35 -15.70 8.30
C CYS A 155 5.52 -14.40 7.50
N VAL A 156 6.76 -13.98 7.34
CA VAL A 156 7.13 -12.95 6.38
C VAL A 156 7.44 -13.64 5.04
N GLY A 157 6.78 -13.21 3.97
CA GLY A 157 7.15 -13.55 2.59
C GLY A 157 8.26 -12.61 2.12
N LEU A 158 9.13 -13.10 1.25
CA LEU A 158 10.19 -12.32 0.60
C LEU A 158 10.12 -12.52 -0.91
N CYS A 159 10.05 -11.42 -1.64
CA CYS A 159 10.24 -11.37 -3.09
C CYS A 159 11.42 -10.44 -3.41
N LYS A 160 12.08 -10.68 -4.54
CA LYS A 160 13.19 -9.87 -5.03
C LYS A 160 12.93 -9.43 -6.46
N SER A 161 13.37 -8.22 -6.79
CA SER A 161 13.28 -7.67 -8.14
C SER A 161 14.51 -6.82 -8.46
N THR A 162 14.91 -6.78 -9.72
CA THR A 162 15.95 -5.86 -10.23
C THR A 162 15.38 -4.63 -10.92
N ASP A 163 14.08 -4.61 -11.19
CA ASP A 163 13.43 -3.60 -12.03
C ASP A 163 12.11 -3.05 -11.49
N LEU A 164 11.65 -3.50 -10.31
CA LEU A 164 10.36 -3.18 -9.68
C LEU A 164 9.13 -3.76 -10.40
N HIS A 165 9.29 -4.41 -11.54
CA HIS A 165 8.21 -4.95 -12.36
C HIS A 165 8.09 -6.48 -12.23
N HIS A 166 9.20 -7.16 -12.18
CA HIS A 166 9.23 -8.63 -12.08
C HIS A 166 9.72 -9.07 -10.69
N TRP A 167 8.87 -9.77 -10.02
CA TRP A 167 9.11 -10.22 -8.63
C TRP A 167 9.20 -11.75 -8.52
#